data_d2af311d7e9fd96a54bd1670980d3464
#
_entry.id   d2af311d7e9fd96a54bd1670980d3464
#
_cell.length_a   1.000
_cell.length_b   1.000
_cell.length_c   1.000
_cell.angle_alpha   90.00
_cell.angle_beta   90.00
_cell.angle_gamma   90.00
#
_symmetry.space_group_name_H-M   'P 1'
#
loop_
_entity.id
_entity.type
_entity.pdbx_description
1 polymer ?
#
loop_
_entity_poly.entity_id
_entity_poly.type
_entity_poly.pdbx_seq_one_letter_code
_entity_poly.pdbx_strand_id
1 'polypeptide(L)'
;MTGTTMIRALSSTALPQPRFRYTPVIQAGPWYIFSGMVALDSRTGALESGGPGSEMAKILANVTGALPELGLKLVDLATVRIFTTRLDQFPAINTAWENWLSDHSPPPARSAVGVAALPLGASVEVEFAFYKEGS
;
A
#
# COMPACT_ATOMS: atom_id res chain seq x y z
N MET A 1 -15.15 23.54 14.22
CA MET A 1 -14.48 23.12 14.50
C MET A 1 -13.49 23.11 14.87
N THR A 2 -13.33 23.08 15.36
CA THR A 2 -12.39 23.26 15.52
C THR A 2 -11.43 22.80 15.11
N GLY A 3 -11.35 22.92 14.58
CA GLY A 3 -10.34 22.65 13.81
C GLY A 3 -9.14 22.06 14.29
N THR A 4 -9.23 21.33 15.17
CA THR A 4 -8.08 20.64 15.64
C THR A 4 -7.71 19.60 14.62
N THR A 5 -6.59 19.80 13.97
CA THR A 5 -6.04 18.78 13.11
C THR A 5 -5.45 17.72 14.00
N MET A 6 -5.97 16.54 13.93
CA MET A 6 -5.46 15.44 14.71
C MET A 6 -5.00 14.33 13.80
N ILE A 7 -3.92 13.70 14.24
CA ILE A 7 -3.45 12.47 13.64
C ILE A 7 -4.36 11.36 14.17
N ARG A 8 -4.98 10.61 13.28
CA ARG A 8 -5.89 9.54 13.66
C ARG A 8 -5.38 8.21 13.14
N ALA A 9 -5.33 7.23 14.04
CA ALA A 9 -5.00 5.86 13.66
C ALA A 9 -6.24 5.20 13.07
N LEU A 10 -6.08 4.58 11.92
CA LEU A 10 -7.16 3.85 11.25
C LEU A 10 -6.76 2.38 11.13
N SER A 11 -7.75 1.53 11.01
CA SER A 11 -7.51 0.10 10.87
C SER A 11 -8.42 -0.51 9.81
N SER A 12 -8.03 -1.67 9.32
CA SER A 12 -8.81 -2.42 8.34
C SER A 12 -8.54 -3.91 8.55
N THR A 13 -9.59 -4.71 8.44
CA THR A 13 -9.44 -6.16 8.53
C THR A 13 -8.73 -6.73 7.31
N ALA A 14 -8.66 -5.98 6.22
CA ALA A 14 -7.97 -6.40 5.00
C ALA A 14 -6.46 -6.20 5.07
N LEU A 15 -5.97 -5.45 6.06
CA LEU A 15 -4.54 -5.18 6.19
C LEU A 15 -3.91 -6.09 7.24
N PRO A 16 -2.66 -6.52 7.03
CA PRO A 16 -1.96 -7.32 8.03
C PRO A 16 -1.81 -6.55 9.35
N GLN A 17 -1.86 -7.29 10.46
CA GLN A 17 -1.66 -6.70 11.77
C GLN A 17 -0.19 -6.31 11.95
N PRO A 18 0.08 -5.12 12.50
CA PRO A 18 1.47 -4.70 12.72
C PRO A 18 2.13 -5.56 13.80
N ARG A 19 3.38 -5.92 13.56
CA ARG A 19 4.18 -6.73 14.50
C ARG A 19 5.04 -5.87 15.42
N PHE A 20 5.17 -4.59 15.09
CA PHE A 20 5.95 -3.63 15.85
C PHE A 20 5.11 -2.38 16.06
N ARG A 21 5.70 -1.37 16.68
CA ARG A 21 4.95 -0.16 17.02
C ARG A 21 4.85 0.79 15.83
N TYR A 22 3.90 0.53 14.96
CA TYR A 22 3.51 1.46 13.90
C TYR A 22 2.03 1.25 13.61
N THR A 23 1.43 2.24 12.99
CA THR A 23 0.02 2.20 12.62
C THR A 23 -0.08 1.90 11.13
N PRO A 24 -0.92 0.95 10.71
CA PRO A 24 -1.04 0.64 9.28
C PRO A 24 -1.46 1.82 8.44
N VAL A 25 -2.43 2.63 8.90
CA VAL A 25 -2.88 3.81 8.16
C VAL A 25 -3.09 4.96 9.13
N ILE A 26 -2.52 6.10 8.79
CA ILE A 26 -2.70 7.34 9.54
C ILE A 26 -3.52 8.31 8.67
N GLN A 27 -4.53 8.93 9.29
CA GLN A 27 -5.21 10.06 8.68
C GLN A 27 -4.67 11.36 9.27
N ALA A 28 -4.17 12.23 8.42
CA ALA A 28 -3.65 13.53 8.80
C ALA A 28 -4.35 14.56 7.93
N GLY A 29 -5.44 15.15 8.45
CA GLY A 29 -6.29 16.02 7.64
C GLY A 29 -6.87 15.26 6.46
N PRO A 30 -6.73 15.75 5.22
CA PRO A 30 -7.22 15.02 4.04
C PRO A 30 -6.28 13.91 3.58
N TRP A 31 -5.12 13.74 4.20
CA TRP A 31 -4.16 12.72 3.80
C TRP A 31 -4.38 11.42 4.56
N TYR A 32 -4.31 10.31 3.83
CA TYR A 32 -4.35 8.96 4.38
C TYR A 32 -3.05 8.29 3.98
N ILE A 33 -2.20 8.05 4.96
CA ILE A 33 -0.83 7.60 4.75
C ILE A 33 -0.71 6.16 5.24
N PHE A 34 -0.35 5.27 4.32
CA PHE A 34 -0.16 3.85 4.64
C PHE A 34 1.30 3.62 5.00
N SER A 35 1.53 2.87 6.06
CA SER A 35 2.87 2.35 6.35
C SER A 35 3.34 1.46 5.21
N GLY A 36 4.64 1.31 5.05
CA GLY A 36 5.19 0.41 4.05
C GLY A 36 4.61 -0.99 4.21
N MET A 37 4.10 -1.55 3.12
CA MET A 37 3.42 -2.84 3.14
C MET A 37 4.19 -3.89 2.37
N VAL A 38 4.39 -5.04 3.02
CA VAL A 38 4.86 -6.24 2.36
C VAL A 38 3.68 -7.20 2.19
N ALA A 39 3.85 -8.22 1.35
CA ALA A 39 2.76 -9.05 0.86
C ALA A 39 2.32 -10.13 1.84
N LEU A 40 1.81 -9.72 3.00
CA LEU A 40 1.36 -10.65 4.02
C LEU A 40 -0.14 -10.93 3.89
N ASP A 41 -0.53 -12.17 4.17
CA ASP A 41 -1.93 -12.51 4.31
C ASP A 41 -2.45 -11.89 5.60
N SER A 42 -3.58 -11.19 5.53
CA SER A 42 -4.11 -10.44 6.67
C SER A 42 -4.58 -11.34 7.81
N ARG A 43 -4.88 -12.61 7.53
CA ARG A 43 -5.36 -13.54 8.55
C ARG A 43 -4.24 -14.39 9.13
N THR A 44 -3.33 -14.87 8.29
CA THR A 44 -2.30 -15.83 8.72
C THR A 44 -0.94 -15.18 8.98
N GLY A 45 -0.69 -14.00 8.39
CA GLY A 45 0.60 -13.35 8.48
C GLY A 45 1.67 -13.97 7.59
N ALA A 46 1.29 -14.91 6.72
CA ALA A 46 2.25 -15.55 5.82
C ALA A 46 2.57 -14.67 4.64
N LEU A 47 3.84 -14.65 4.25
CA LEU A 47 4.28 -13.93 3.06
C LEU A 47 3.82 -14.65 1.80
N GLU A 48 3.31 -13.90 0.84
CA GLU A 48 2.89 -14.45 -0.45
C GLU A 48 4.09 -15.12 -1.14
N SER A 49 3.86 -16.29 -1.70
CA SER A 49 4.87 -17.00 -2.49
C SER A 49 4.72 -16.64 -3.96
N GLY A 50 5.76 -16.90 -4.74
CA GLY A 50 5.69 -16.71 -6.19
C GLY A 50 6.53 -15.55 -6.72
N GLY A 51 7.25 -14.86 -5.86
CA GLY A 51 8.19 -13.82 -6.28
C GLY A 51 7.59 -12.43 -6.36
N PRO A 52 8.34 -11.46 -6.93
CA PRO A 52 7.97 -10.05 -6.85
C PRO A 52 6.62 -9.71 -7.47
N GLY A 53 6.29 -10.29 -8.62
CA GLY A 53 5.00 -10.01 -9.26
C GLY A 53 3.83 -10.46 -8.41
N SER A 54 3.91 -11.66 -7.84
CA SER A 54 2.87 -12.20 -6.95
C SER A 54 2.77 -11.38 -5.68
N GLU A 55 3.92 -10.97 -5.12
CA GLU A 55 3.92 -10.12 -3.93
C GLU A 55 3.27 -8.78 -4.21
N MET A 56 3.61 -8.16 -5.34
CA MET A 56 3.00 -6.88 -5.72
C MET A 56 1.47 -7.03 -5.83
N ALA A 57 1.01 -8.07 -6.51
CA ALA A 57 -0.43 -8.29 -6.67
C ALA A 57 -1.11 -8.46 -5.32
N LYS A 58 -0.48 -9.17 -4.38
CA LYS A 58 -1.04 -9.37 -3.03
C LYS A 58 -1.13 -8.06 -2.27
N ILE A 59 -0.10 -7.23 -2.33
CA ILE A 59 -0.11 -5.92 -1.67
C ILE A 59 -1.26 -5.07 -2.21
N LEU A 60 -1.39 -5.03 -3.54
CA LEU A 60 -2.45 -4.22 -4.16
C LEU A 60 -3.84 -4.76 -3.81
N ALA A 61 -4.01 -6.07 -3.71
CA ALA A 61 -5.27 -6.67 -3.30
C ALA A 61 -5.60 -6.31 -1.84
N ASN A 62 -4.61 -6.33 -0.94
CA ASN A 62 -4.82 -5.96 0.45
C ASN A 62 -5.28 -4.51 0.55
N VAL A 63 -4.62 -3.60 -0.17
CA VAL A 63 -5.01 -2.19 -0.17
C VAL A 63 -6.42 -2.02 -0.72
N THR A 64 -6.72 -2.67 -1.85
CA THR A 64 -8.06 -2.59 -2.44
C THR A 64 -9.14 -3.03 -1.44
N GLY A 65 -8.88 -4.10 -0.71
CA GLY A 65 -9.82 -4.59 0.30
C GLY A 65 -10.03 -3.61 1.44
N ALA A 66 -9.03 -2.80 1.75
CA ALA A 66 -9.10 -1.84 2.85
C ALA A 66 -9.85 -0.55 2.46
N LEU A 67 -9.90 -0.20 1.19
CA LEU A 67 -10.44 1.09 0.78
C LEU A 67 -11.87 1.34 1.25
N PRO A 68 -12.84 0.41 1.10
CA PRO A 68 -14.19 0.67 1.57
C PRO A 68 -14.25 0.91 3.08
N GLU A 69 -13.47 0.17 3.85
CA GLU A 69 -13.46 0.33 5.30
C GLU A 69 -12.90 1.69 5.71
N LEU A 70 -12.04 2.27 4.90
CA LEU A 70 -11.41 3.55 5.17
C LEU A 70 -12.17 4.73 4.54
N GLY A 71 -13.20 4.45 3.76
CA GLY A 71 -13.94 5.49 3.06
C GLY A 71 -13.18 6.07 1.88
N LEU A 72 -12.25 5.31 1.31
CA LEU A 72 -11.41 5.76 0.20
C LEU A 72 -11.78 5.05 -1.08
N LYS A 73 -11.40 5.67 -2.20
CA LYS A 73 -11.53 5.08 -3.53
C LYS A 73 -10.16 5.14 -4.20
N LEU A 74 -9.97 4.30 -5.20
CA LEU A 74 -8.70 4.27 -5.91
C LEU A 74 -8.40 5.61 -6.59
N VAL A 75 -9.41 6.34 -7.00
CA VAL A 75 -9.24 7.67 -7.60
C VAL A 75 -8.61 8.68 -6.63
N ASP A 76 -8.67 8.39 -5.32
CA ASP A 76 -8.06 9.26 -4.31
C ASP A 76 -6.56 9.03 -4.14
N LEU A 77 -6.00 8.04 -4.83
CA LEU A 77 -4.58 7.69 -4.70
C LEU A 77 -3.71 8.78 -5.31
N ALA A 78 -2.84 9.36 -4.50
CA ALA A 78 -2.01 10.48 -4.92
C ALA A 78 -0.59 10.04 -5.29
N THR A 79 0.04 9.19 -4.46
CA THR A 79 1.42 8.80 -4.71
C THR A 79 1.72 7.42 -4.15
N VAL A 80 2.64 6.73 -4.80
CA VAL A 80 3.07 5.38 -4.44
C VAL A 80 4.59 5.30 -4.54
N ARG A 81 5.22 4.60 -3.60
CA ARG A 81 6.65 4.30 -3.65
C ARG A 81 6.84 2.81 -3.54
N ILE A 82 7.55 2.26 -4.52
CA ILE A 82 7.81 0.82 -4.62
C ILE A 82 9.28 0.55 -4.31
N PHE A 83 9.53 -0.37 -3.38
CA PHE A 83 10.87 -0.82 -3.01
C PHE A 83 10.97 -2.30 -3.34
N THR A 84 12.04 -2.72 -4.01
CA THR A 84 12.20 -4.12 -4.34
C THR A 84 13.66 -4.56 -4.24
N THR A 85 13.86 -5.78 -3.75
CA THR A 85 15.18 -6.42 -3.75
C THR A 85 15.47 -7.05 -5.10
N ARG A 86 14.51 -7.07 -6.02
CA ARG A 86 14.60 -7.71 -7.31
C ARG A 86 14.22 -6.75 -8.43
N LEU A 87 15.01 -5.69 -8.56
CA LEU A 87 14.76 -4.71 -9.62
C LEU A 87 14.88 -5.33 -11.01
N ASP A 88 15.63 -6.42 -11.13
CA ASP A 88 15.72 -7.20 -12.36
C ASP A 88 14.38 -7.81 -12.78
N GLN A 89 13.44 -7.95 -11.83
CA GLN A 89 12.09 -8.46 -12.10
C GLN A 89 11.03 -7.37 -12.08
N PHE A 90 11.43 -6.13 -12.23
CA PHE A 90 10.48 -5.03 -12.24
C PHE A 90 9.37 -5.19 -13.29
N PRO A 91 9.62 -5.75 -14.48
CA PRO A 91 8.52 -5.97 -15.43
C PRO A 91 7.34 -6.75 -14.86
N ALA A 92 7.60 -7.76 -14.01
CA ALA A 92 6.51 -8.51 -13.37
C ALA A 92 5.75 -7.65 -12.35
N ILE A 93 6.49 -6.83 -11.59
CA ILE A 93 5.88 -5.89 -10.65
C ILE A 93 4.99 -4.90 -11.42
N ASN A 94 5.52 -4.39 -12.52
CA ASN A 94 4.80 -3.41 -13.32
C ASN A 94 3.57 -3.99 -14.00
N THR A 95 3.58 -5.27 -14.36
CA THR A 95 2.40 -5.93 -14.93
C THR A 95 1.25 -5.92 -13.89
N ALA A 96 1.55 -6.27 -12.64
CA ALA A 96 0.54 -6.23 -11.58
C ALA A 96 0.01 -4.82 -11.38
N TRP A 97 0.90 -3.82 -11.41
CA TRP A 97 0.54 -2.41 -11.28
C TRP A 97 -0.40 -1.96 -12.41
N GLU A 98 -0.05 -2.26 -13.66
CA GLU A 98 -0.85 -1.85 -14.81
C GLU A 98 -2.23 -2.49 -14.78
N ASN A 99 -2.31 -3.76 -14.40
CA ASN A 99 -3.60 -4.43 -14.29
C ASN A 99 -4.47 -3.79 -13.21
N TRP A 100 -3.87 -3.37 -12.09
CA TRP A 100 -4.59 -2.74 -10.99
C TRP A 100 -5.18 -1.39 -11.38
N LEU A 101 -4.47 -0.63 -12.23
CA LEU A 101 -4.89 0.71 -12.62
C LEU A 101 -5.48 0.78 -14.02
N SER A 102 -5.85 -0.36 -14.61
CA SER A 102 -6.24 -0.42 -16.02
C SER A 102 -7.38 0.53 -16.38
N ASP A 103 -8.30 0.78 -15.45
CA ASP A 103 -9.47 1.61 -15.69
C ASP A 103 -9.40 2.97 -15.01
N HIS A 104 -8.23 3.37 -14.52
CA HIS A 104 -8.11 4.60 -13.73
C HIS A 104 -7.26 5.63 -14.41
N SER A 105 -7.73 6.88 -14.34
CA SER A 105 -7.04 8.02 -14.91
C SER A 105 -7.37 9.26 -14.08
N PRO A 106 -6.39 10.09 -13.73
CA PRO A 106 -4.97 9.88 -14.02
C PRO A 106 -4.34 8.88 -13.09
N PRO A 107 -3.24 8.23 -13.49
CA PRO A 107 -2.49 7.41 -12.56
C PRO A 107 -1.81 8.26 -11.49
N PRO A 108 -1.51 7.68 -10.30
CA PRO A 108 -0.82 8.44 -9.26
C PRO A 108 0.64 8.68 -9.62
N ALA A 109 1.27 9.60 -8.89
CA ALA A 109 2.72 9.73 -8.96
C ALA A 109 3.37 8.47 -8.40
N ARG A 110 4.49 8.04 -8.97
CA ARG A 110 5.12 6.77 -8.57
C ARG A 110 6.64 6.87 -8.63
N SER A 111 7.30 6.27 -7.63
CA SER A 111 8.73 6.00 -7.66
C SER A 111 8.97 4.52 -7.43
N ALA A 112 10.04 3.98 -8.01
CA ALA A 112 10.44 2.60 -7.79
C ALA A 112 11.96 2.54 -7.68
N VAL A 113 12.45 1.89 -6.62
CA VAL A 113 13.89 1.79 -6.35
C VAL A 113 14.26 0.39 -5.92
N GLY A 114 15.49 0.01 -6.23
CA GLY A 114 16.08 -1.23 -5.74
C GLY A 114 16.67 -1.03 -4.35
N VAL A 115 16.50 -2.01 -3.48
CA VAL A 115 17.04 -1.99 -2.12
C VAL A 115 17.77 -3.29 -1.82
N ALA A 116 18.65 -3.27 -0.82
CA ALA A 116 19.45 -4.44 -0.48
C ALA A 116 18.62 -5.54 0.18
N ALA A 117 17.66 -5.18 1.03
CA ALA A 117 16.85 -6.13 1.78
C ALA A 117 15.56 -5.47 2.24
N LEU A 118 14.55 -6.29 2.54
CA LEU A 118 13.28 -5.84 3.07
C LEU A 118 12.86 -6.71 4.25
N PRO A 119 11.95 -6.22 5.10
CA PRO A 119 11.51 -7.00 6.25
C PRO A 119 10.89 -8.34 5.84
N LEU A 120 11.07 -9.34 6.71
CA LEU A 120 10.42 -10.66 6.61
C LEU A 120 10.80 -11.43 5.36
N GLY A 121 11.93 -11.09 4.72
CA GLY A 121 12.34 -11.75 3.49
C GLY A 121 11.53 -11.35 2.28
N ALA A 122 10.76 -10.27 2.36
CA ALA A 122 9.96 -9.80 1.25
C ALA A 122 10.84 -9.31 0.11
N SER A 123 10.35 -9.43 -1.11
CA SER A 123 11.02 -8.89 -2.29
C SER A 123 10.40 -7.57 -2.75
N VAL A 124 9.24 -7.20 -2.22
CA VAL A 124 8.56 -5.95 -2.57
C VAL A 124 7.96 -5.34 -1.32
N GLU A 125 8.13 -4.03 -1.18
CA GLU A 125 7.43 -3.23 -0.16
C GLU A 125 6.90 -1.98 -0.84
N VAL A 126 5.67 -1.55 -0.47
CA VAL A 126 5.02 -0.42 -1.14
C VAL A 126 4.42 0.53 -0.11
N GLU A 127 4.62 1.83 -0.33
CA GLU A 127 3.99 2.90 0.44
C GLU A 127 2.94 3.57 -0.43
N PHE A 128 1.81 3.95 0.19
CA PHE A 128 0.71 4.61 -0.49
C PHE A 128 0.30 5.85 0.29
N ALA A 129 -0.10 6.90 -0.43
CA ALA A 129 -0.74 8.04 0.19
C ALA A 129 -1.95 8.44 -0.64
N PHE A 130 -3.09 8.53 0.02
CA PHE A 130 -4.36 8.95 -0.58
C PHE A 130 -4.70 10.35 -0.09
N TYR A 131 -5.42 11.09 -0.90
CA TYR A 131 -5.88 12.42 -0.54
C TYR A 131 -7.39 12.49 -0.77
N LYS A 132 -8.13 12.83 0.28
CA LYS A 132 -9.58 12.93 0.16
C LYS A 132 -10.09 14.02 1.09
N GLU A 133 -10.57 15.12 0.50
CA GLU A 133 -11.14 16.20 1.25
C GLU A 133 -12.57 15.89 1.69
N GLY A 134 -13.03 16.57 2.71
CA GLY A 134 -14.42 16.50 3.14
C GLY A 134 -14.77 15.29 3.96
N SER A 135 -13.78 14.57 4.48
CA SER A 135 -14.07 13.38 5.30
C SER A 135 -13.85 13.65 6.79
#